data_eb18258746aa406cf79947d2c36d4aab
#
_entry.id   eb18258746aa406cf79947d2c36d4aab
#
_cell.length_a   1.000
_cell.length_b   1.000
_cell.length_c   1.000
_cell.angle_alpha   90.00
_cell.angle_beta   90.00
_cell.angle_gamma   90.00
#
_symmetry.space_group_name_H-M   'P 1'
#
loop_
_entity.id
_entity.type
_entity.pdbx_description
1 polymer ?
#
loop_
_entity_poly.entity_id
_entity_poly.type
_entity_poly.pdbx_seq_one_letter_code
_entity_poly.pdbx_strand_id
1 'polypeptide(L)'
;MSEEILVNVTPRETRVAVIENGMLQELHIERGWRRGVVGNIYKGKVQRVMPGMQAAFVEVGLERAAFLHANDVVRPAPVASADTENTTLPPPASVPIVELLRDGQDIVVQVVKDPIGTKGAHLTTQISIPSRYMVLLPQSKVVGVSARIEDEAERARLKALVTELSAQHGGYGYIVRTNAEGQPAEAIAEDIAYLSRVWNVVERRGREAASCSNIYEDLSLPLRSVRDLIRKDVDKVKVDSKETFAQLQAFVAKYMPVLAEKLELYSGDRPIFDMFGVEDEIGRALDKQVPLKSGGYLVIDQTEAMTTIDVNTGSFLGQRNLEETVFRTNLEAAQAVARQLRLRNLGGIIIIDFIDMDDAEHRRQVLRTLEKALARDHAKTTVYDFSPLGLVEMTRKRTVESLERQLSETCPQCSGRGSIKTTETVTYEIFREITRAVRQFDAARLLVIASTKVVARITDEESSAVAELEEFLGKSIRFQADEQYLQEQFDVVLL
;
A
#
# COMPACT_ATOMS: atom_id res chain seq x y z
N MET A 1 10.08 -17.16 18.62
CA MET A 1 8.82 -16.62 18.07
C MET A 1 8.52 -17.46 16.86
N SER A 2 7.29 -17.96 16.73
CA SER A 2 6.91 -18.77 15.56
C SER A 2 6.47 -17.83 14.44
N GLU A 3 7.10 -17.95 13.26
CA GLU A 3 6.72 -17.20 12.05
C GLU A 3 6.41 -18.21 10.94
N GLU A 4 5.19 -18.13 10.40
CA GLU A 4 4.73 -18.99 9.31
C GLU A 4 4.29 -18.14 8.12
N ILE A 5 4.60 -18.61 6.90
CA ILE A 5 4.11 -18.02 5.67
C ILE A 5 3.11 -18.99 5.04
N LEU A 6 1.90 -18.51 4.78
CA LEU A 6 0.86 -19.27 4.11
C LEU A 6 0.66 -18.75 2.70
N VAL A 7 0.66 -19.65 1.73
CA VAL A 7 0.41 -19.34 0.32
C VAL A 7 -0.89 -20.05 -0.10
N ASN A 8 -1.90 -19.24 -0.39
CA ASN A 8 -3.20 -19.70 -0.90
C ASN A 8 -3.31 -19.32 -2.38
N VAL A 9 -3.58 -20.32 -3.21
CA VAL A 9 -3.62 -20.17 -4.67
C VAL A 9 -4.97 -20.63 -5.22
N THR A 10 -5.63 -19.72 -5.89
CA THR A 10 -6.83 -20.00 -6.69
C THR A 10 -6.56 -19.69 -8.17
N PRO A 11 -7.39 -20.12 -9.12
CA PRO A 11 -7.14 -19.89 -10.55
C PRO A 11 -6.96 -18.43 -10.95
N ARG A 12 -7.49 -17.48 -10.18
CA ARG A 12 -7.44 -16.04 -10.51
C ARG A 12 -6.85 -15.15 -9.44
N GLU A 13 -6.56 -15.69 -8.26
CA GLU A 13 -6.02 -14.95 -7.15
C GLU A 13 -5.00 -15.78 -6.38
N THR A 14 -3.87 -15.20 -6.08
CA THR A 14 -2.87 -15.73 -5.18
C THR A 14 -2.74 -14.81 -3.98
N ARG A 15 -2.79 -15.39 -2.78
CA ARG A 15 -2.66 -14.64 -1.53
C ARG A 15 -1.54 -15.22 -0.70
N VAL A 16 -0.76 -14.34 -0.07
CA VAL A 16 0.31 -14.74 0.85
C VAL A 16 0.10 -14.03 2.17
N ALA A 17 -0.03 -14.81 3.24
CA ALA A 17 -0.19 -14.33 4.60
C ALA A 17 1.07 -14.61 5.43
N VAL A 18 1.53 -13.62 6.19
CA VAL A 18 2.59 -13.76 7.17
C VAL A 18 1.96 -13.80 8.56
N ILE A 19 2.21 -14.88 9.30
CA ILE A 19 1.68 -15.11 10.63
C ILE A 19 2.82 -15.11 11.62
N GLU A 20 2.76 -14.26 12.66
CA GLU A 20 3.68 -14.25 13.78
C GLU A 20 2.93 -14.61 15.07
N ASN A 21 3.39 -15.65 15.75
CA ASN A 21 2.77 -16.14 17.01
C ASN A 21 1.24 -16.37 16.89
N GLY A 22 0.79 -16.93 15.77
CA GLY A 22 -0.61 -17.24 15.51
C GLY A 22 -1.48 -16.03 15.10
N MET A 23 -0.90 -14.85 14.86
CA MET A 23 -1.63 -13.65 14.46
C MET A 23 -1.17 -13.18 13.07
N LEU A 24 -2.12 -12.83 12.23
CA LEU A 24 -1.85 -12.26 10.89
C LEU A 24 -1.16 -10.89 11.02
N GLN A 25 -0.01 -10.75 10.37
CA GLN A 25 0.79 -9.53 10.37
C GLN A 25 0.79 -8.81 9.03
N GLU A 26 0.85 -9.59 7.93
CA GLU A 26 0.88 -9.05 6.59
C GLU A 26 0.04 -9.92 5.66
N LEU A 27 -0.63 -9.28 4.73
CA LEU A 27 -1.38 -9.93 3.66
C LEU A 27 -0.98 -9.31 2.31
N HIS A 28 -0.59 -10.16 1.38
CA HIS A 28 -0.29 -9.78 0.00
C HIS A 28 -1.26 -10.49 -0.92
N ILE A 29 -1.86 -9.75 -1.85
CA ILE A 29 -2.87 -10.27 -2.80
C ILE A 29 -2.40 -9.93 -4.21
N GLU A 30 -2.42 -10.93 -5.08
CA GLU A 30 -2.16 -10.77 -6.52
C GLU A 30 -3.29 -11.43 -7.31
N ARG A 31 -4.00 -10.65 -8.12
CA ARG A 31 -5.08 -11.13 -8.99
C ARG A 31 -4.57 -11.27 -10.42
N GLY A 32 -4.91 -12.37 -11.10
CA GLY A 32 -4.38 -12.69 -12.42
C GLY A 32 -4.62 -11.60 -13.47
N TRP A 33 -5.75 -10.88 -13.37
CA TRP A 33 -6.10 -9.76 -14.25
C TRP A 33 -5.56 -8.39 -13.75
N ARG A 34 -5.09 -8.31 -12.51
CA ARG A 34 -4.52 -7.11 -11.88
C ARG A 34 -3.19 -7.46 -11.23
N ARG A 35 -2.33 -8.18 -11.97
CA ARG A 35 -0.98 -8.45 -11.50
C ARG A 35 -0.23 -7.14 -11.36
N GLY A 36 0.37 -6.91 -10.20
CA GLY A 36 1.23 -5.74 -9.98
C GLY A 36 2.38 -5.73 -10.98
N VAL A 37 2.72 -4.57 -11.48
CA VAL A 37 3.81 -4.38 -12.46
C VAL A 37 5.07 -3.81 -11.85
N VAL A 38 5.08 -3.60 -10.51
CA VAL A 38 6.27 -3.14 -9.78
C VAL A 38 7.41 -4.13 -9.97
N GLY A 39 8.59 -3.61 -10.30
CA GLY A 39 9.79 -4.41 -10.62
C GLY A 39 9.93 -4.77 -12.09
N ASN A 40 8.84 -4.77 -12.87
CA ASN A 40 8.89 -5.04 -14.30
C ASN A 40 9.67 -3.95 -15.03
N ILE A 41 10.40 -4.36 -16.06
CA ILE A 41 11.19 -3.45 -16.91
C ILE A 41 10.57 -3.44 -18.30
N TYR A 42 10.38 -2.24 -18.83
CA TYR A 42 9.78 -2.00 -20.13
C TYR A 42 10.73 -1.21 -21.04
N LYS A 43 10.62 -1.45 -22.34
CA LYS A 43 11.08 -0.48 -23.33
C LYS A 43 9.92 0.47 -23.63
N GLY A 44 9.97 1.66 -23.04
CA GLY A 44 8.94 2.68 -23.18
C GLY A 44 9.28 3.71 -24.26
N LYS A 45 8.26 4.46 -24.69
CA LYS A 45 8.39 5.60 -25.59
C LYS A 45 7.89 6.86 -24.88
N VAL A 46 8.72 7.89 -24.84
CA VAL A 46 8.33 9.20 -24.28
C VAL A 46 7.23 9.80 -25.13
N GLN A 47 6.02 9.93 -24.57
CA GLN A 47 4.89 10.55 -25.26
C GLN A 47 4.98 12.07 -25.21
N ARG A 48 5.28 12.60 -24.02
CA ARG A 48 5.30 14.05 -23.79
C ARG A 48 6.18 14.42 -22.61
N VAL A 49 7.05 15.40 -22.80
CA VAL A 49 7.83 16.02 -21.73
C VAL A 49 7.07 17.24 -21.20
N MET A 50 6.97 17.35 -19.87
CA MET A 50 6.24 18.40 -19.15
C MET A 50 7.20 19.22 -18.28
N PRO A 51 7.80 20.30 -18.80
CA PRO A 51 8.80 21.08 -18.08
C PRO A 51 8.28 21.69 -16.77
N GLY A 52 7.02 22.14 -16.75
CA GLY A 52 6.41 22.73 -15.55
C GLY A 52 6.26 21.77 -14.39
N MET A 53 6.21 20.46 -14.65
CA MET A 53 6.13 19.40 -13.62
C MET A 53 7.48 18.68 -13.42
N GLN A 54 8.51 19.04 -14.17
CA GLN A 54 9.80 18.32 -14.20
C GLN A 54 9.62 16.80 -14.40
N ALA A 55 8.74 16.40 -15.32
CA ALA A 55 8.35 15.01 -15.54
C ALA A 55 8.06 14.73 -17.02
N ALA A 56 7.97 13.45 -17.37
CA ALA A 56 7.54 12.99 -18.67
C ALA A 56 6.47 11.90 -18.55
N PHE A 57 5.54 11.86 -19.48
CA PHE A 57 4.64 10.74 -19.68
C PHE A 57 5.26 9.76 -20.67
N VAL A 58 5.30 8.50 -20.30
CA VAL A 58 5.94 7.42 -21.06
C VAL A 58 4.92 6.32 -21.33
N GLU A 59 4.79 5.96 -22.59
CA GLU A 59 4.01 4.80 -23.01
C GLU A 59 4.86 3.53 -22.83
N VAL A 60 4.32 2.58 -22.10
CA VAL A 60 5.00 1.31 -21.80
C VAL A 60 4.15 0.08 -22.18
N GLY A 61 2.99 0.29 -22.84
CA GLY A 61 2.05 -0.77 -23.20
C GLY A 61 1.07 -1.15 -22.07
N LEU A 62 0.94 -0.30 -21.05
CA LEU A 62 -0.10 -0.39 -20.02
C LEU A 62 -1.34 0.41 -20.46
N GLU A 63 -2.47 0.21 -19.78
CA GLU A 63 -3.73 0.93 -20.07
C GLU A 63 -3.59 2.47 -20.05
N ARG A 64 -2.63 2.98 -19.30
CA ARG A 64 -2.38 4.42 -19.14
C ARG A 64 -0.91 4.72 -19.26
N ALA A 65 -0.59 5.89 -19.82
CA ALA A 65 0.75 6.41 -19.83
C ALA A 65 1.33 6.52 -18.41
N ALA A 66 2.56 6.09 -18.24
CA ALA A 66 3.25 6.06 -16.98
C ALA A 66 4.02 7.37 -16.74
N PHE A 67 4.28 7.69 -15.48
CA PHE A 67 4.90 8.94 -15.04
C PHE A 67 6.37 8.74 -14.67
N LEU A 68 7.26 9.56 -15.25
CA LEU A 68 8.70 9.56 -14.98
C LEU A 68 9.15 10.96 -14.56
N HIS A 69 9.61 11.11 -13.32
CA HIS A 69 10.11 12.39 -12.82
C HIS A 69 11.59 12.58 -13.12
N ALA A 70 12.05 13.83 -13.29
CA ALA A 70 13.45 14.16 -13.59
C ALA A 70 14.45 13.55 -12.60
N ASN A 71 14.10 13.45 -11.33
CA ASN A 71 14.95 12.85 -10.29
C ASN A 71 15.12 11.34 -10.45
N ASP A 72 14.21 10.67 -11.16
CA ASP A 72 14.23 9.23 -11.41
C ASP A 72 14.93 8.87 -12.73
N VAL A 73 15.46 9.87 -13.42
CA VAL A 73 16.26 9.68 -14.64
C VAL A 73 17.74 9.63 -14.28
N VAL A 74 18.42 8.54 -14.68
CA VAL A 74 19.88 8.41 -14.53
C VAL A 74 20.58 9.46 -15.37
N ARG A 75 21.47 10.20 -14.74
CA ARG A 75 22.34 11.16 -15.43
C ARG A 75 23.56 10.41 -15.97
N PRO A 76 23.99 10.67 -17.19
CA PRO A 76 25.33 10.28 -17.61
C PRO A 76 26.32 10.93 -16.63
N ALA A 77 27.17 10.11 -15.99
CA ALA A 77 28.17 10.64 -15.09
C ALA A 77 28.98 11.72 -15.81
N PRO A 78 29.16 12.93 -15.24
CA PRO A 78 30.13 13.86 -15.79
C PRO A 78 31.48 13.13 -15.82
N VAL A 79 32.18 13.22 -16.94
CA VAL A 79 33.54 12.74 -17.07
C VAL A 79 34.35 13.43 -15.99
N ALA A 80 34.59 12.75 -14.88
CA ALA A 80 35.32 13.31 -13.75
C ALA A 80 36.76 13.52 -14.22
N SER A 81 37.15 14.78 -14.39
CA SER A 81 38.55 15.17 -14.29
C SER A 81 38.99 14.81 -12.88
N ALA A 82 39.92 13.87 -12.78
CA ALA A 82 40.61 13.54 -11.55
C ALA A 82 41.30 14.82 -11.05
N ASP A 83 40.81 15.37 -9.93
CA ASP A 83 41.48 16.24 -8.97
C ASP A 83 40.41 17.07 -8.24
N THR A 84 39.96 16.57 -7.12
CA THR A 84 39.66 17.37 -5.91
C THR A 84 39.11 16.47 -4.80
N GLU A 85 39.99 16.17 -3.86
CA GLU A 85 39.61 15.74 -2.50
C GLU A 85 38.96 16.92 -1.75
N ASN A 86 37.91 16.59 -0.99
CA ASN A 86 37.28 17.47 0.02
C ASN A 86 36.69 18.81 -0.44
N THR A 87 35.45 18.73 -0.96
CA THR A 87 34.52 19.86 -0.78
C THR A 87 33.11 19.30 -0.59
N THR A 88 32.43 19.65 0.50
CA THR A 88 30.99 19.48 0.70
C THR A 88 30.25 20.25 -0.39
N LEU A 89 29.99 19.57 -1.51
CA LEU A 89 29.21 20.14 -2.61
C LEU A 89 27.74 20.26 -2.18
N PRO A 90 27.10 21.41 -2.46
CA PRO A 90 25.65 21.52 -2.34
C PRO A 90 24.98 20.43 -3.22
N PRO A 91 23.75 19.98 -2.88
CA PRO A 91 23.06 18.99 -3.68
C PRO A 91 23.03 19.46 -5.14
N PRO A 92 23.39 18.62 -6.12
CA PRO A 92 23.52 19.03 -7.51
C PRO A 92 22.20 19.65 -7.98
N ALA A 93 22.25 20.84 -8.54
CA ALA A 93 21.11 21.54 -9.12
C ALA A 93 20.32 20.56 -10.02
N SER A 94 19.01 20.51 -9.86
CA SER A 94 18.14 19.62 -10.64
C SER A 94 18.27 19.95 -12.14
N VAL A 95 18.79 19.02 -12.93
CA VAL A 95 18.84 19.20 -14.39
C VAL A 95 17.41 19.20 -14.91
N PRO A 96 17.01 20.19 -15.70
CA PRO A 96 15.67 20.25 -16.27
C PRO A 96 15.34 18.99 -17.09
N ILE A 97 14.11 18.51 -16.99
CA ILE A 97 13.66 17.29 -17.71
C ILE A 97 13.87 17.38 -19.23
N VAL A 98 13.79 18.57 -19.79
CA VAL A 98 13.98 18.83 -21.24
C VAL A 98 15.41 18.58 -21.74
N GLU A 99 16.40 18.59 -20.84
CA GLU A 99 17.78 18.25 -21.13
C GLU A 99 18.03 16.75 -21.04
N LEU A 100 17.17 16.03 -20.31
CA LEU A 100 17.28 14.59 -20.06
C LEU A 100 16.51 13.75 -21.07
N LEU A 101 15.33 14.22 -21.50
CA LEU A 101 14.41 13.45 -22.34
C LEU A 101 13.83 14.31 -23.46
N ARG A 102 13.48 13.64 -24.58
CA ARG A 102 12.81 14.24 -25.72
C ARG A 102 11.55 13.47 -26.08
N ASP A 103 10.54 14.16 -26.60
CA ASP A 103 9.34 13.53 -27.13
C ASP A 103 9.68 12.52 -28.22
N GLY A 104 9.04 11.36 -28.19
CA GLY A 104 9.27 10.27 -29.13
C GLY A 104 10.50 9.40 -28.89
N GLN A 105 11.31 9.68 -27.84
CA GLN A 105 12.51 8.94 -27.49
C GLN A 105 12.15 7.57 -26.89
N ASP A 106 12.84 6.52 -27.33
CA ASP A 106 12.79 5.20 -26.66
C ASP A 106 13.68 5.18 -25.45
N ILE A 107 13.16 4.66 -24.33
CA ILE A 107 13.89 4.55 -23.07
C ILE A 107 13.60 3.20 -22.40
N VAL A 108 14.57 2.68 -21.66
CA VAL A 108 14.36 1.51 -20.80
C VAL A 108 14.04 2.01 -19.40
N VAL A 109 12.90 1.57 -18.87
CA VAL A 109 12.36 2.04 -17.58
C VAL A 109 11.87 0.88 -16.74
N GLN A 110 11.95 1.05 -15.43
CA GLN A 110 11.40 0.11 -14.45
C GLN A 110 10.25 0.75 -13.70
N VAL A 111 9.22 -0.04 -13.42
CA VAL A 111 8.10 0.40 -12.59
C VAL A 111 8.48 0.36 -11.12
N VAL A 112 8.32 1.48 -10.42
CA VAL A 112 8.59 1.64 -8.98
C VAL A 112 7.32 1.60 -8.15
N LYS A 113 6.20 2.04 -8.74
CA LYS A 113 4.87 1.99 -8.09
C LYS A 113 3.82 1.63 -9.12
N ASP A 114 2.89 0.77 -8.70
CA ASP A 114 1.72 0.42 -9.50
C ASP A 114 0.84 1.64 -9.81
N PRO A 115 0.04 1.58 -10.88
CA PRO A 115 -1.02 2.55 -11.12
C PRO A 115 -1.97 2.59 -9.92
N ILE A 116 -2.30 3.80 -9.43
CA ILE A 116 -3.19 3.99 -8.28
C ILE A 116 -4.34 4.92 -8.68
N GLY A 117 -5.57 4.44 -8.62
CA GLY A 117 -6.77 5.20 -8.98
C GLY A 117 -6.69 5.73 -10.41
N THR A 118 -6.68 7.04 -10.58
CA THR A 118 -6.57 7.71 -11.90
C THR A 118 -5.14 7.94 -12.37
N LYS A 119 -4.12 7.66 -11.53
CA LYS A 119 -2.70 7.92 -11.84
C LYS A 119 -2.05 6.72 -12.50
N GLY A 120 -1.26 6.95 -13.54
CA GLY A 120 -0.41 5.94 -14.19
C GLY A 120 0.71 5.43 -13.28
N ALA A 121 1.36 4.34 -13.70
CA ALA A 121 2.52 3.78 -13.00
C ALA A 121 3.64 4.80 -12.84
N HIS A 122 4.40 4.72 -11.75
CA HIS A 122 5.59 5.55 -11.56
C HIS A 122 6.83 4.79 -12.02
N LEU A 123 7.61 5.44 -12.86
CA LEU A 123 8.78 4.86 -13.50
C LEU A 123 10.08 5.44 -12.95
N THR A 124 11.16 4.68 -13.16
CA THR A 124 12.55 5.13 -13.01
C THR A 124 13.40 4.57 -14.14
N THR A 125 14.43 5.28 -14.54
CA THR A 125 15.48 4.73 -15.39
C THR A 125 16.60 4.07 -14.56
N GLN A 126 16.61 4.28 -13.23
CA GLN A 126 17.55 3.62 -12.31
C GLN A 126 17.12 2.19 -12.07
N ILE A 127 17.47 1.31 -13.01
CA ILE A 127 17.11 -0.10 -12.93
C ILE A 127 17.76 -0.76 -11.74
N SER A 128 16.96 -1.53 -10.98
CA SER A 128 17.41 -2.32 -9.84
C SER A 128 16.80 -3.73 -9.92
N ILE A 129 17.64 -4.74 -9.91
CA ILE A 129 17.18 -6.14 -9.95
C ILE A 129 17.53 -6.79 -8.62
N PRO A 130 16.54 -7.08 -7.76
CA PRO A 130 16.77 -7.69 -6.47
C PRO A 130 16.97 -9.20 -6.60
N SER A 131 17.94 -9.73 -5.82
CA SER A 131 18.05 -11.13 -5.48
C SER A 131 17.93 -11.31 -3.97
N ARG A 132 18.31 -12.46 -3.45
CA ARG A 132 18.24 -12.75 -2.03
C ARG A 132 19.20 -11.90 -1.20
N TYR A 133 20.45 -11.85 -1.61
CA TYR A 133 21.54 -11.22 -0.85
C TYR A 133 21.90 -9.84 -1.35
N MET A 134 21.53 -9.52 -2.58
CA MET A 134 21.93 -8.28 -3.22
C MET A 134 20.86 -7.66 -4.10
N VAL A 135 21.09 -6.41 -4.47
CA VAL A 135 20.36 -5.71 -5.53
C VAL A 135 21.39 -5.26 -6.55
N LEU A 136 21.24 -5.70 -7.79
CA LEU A 136 22.08 -5.26 -8.90
C LEU A 136 21.64 -3.85 -9.37
N LEU A 137 22.59 -2.98 -9.58
CA LEU A 137 22.43 -1.63 -10.14
C LEU A 137 23.27 -1.51 -11.43
N PRO A 138 22.70 -1.86 -12.59
CA PRO A 138 23.47 -1.97 -13.83
C PRO A 138 24.10 -0.66 -14.29
N GLN A 139 23.49 0.48 -13.96
CA GLN A 139 23.93 1.81 -14.37
C GLN A 139 24.83 2.49 -13.33
N SER A 140 25.16 1.81 -12.24
CA SER A 140 26.05 2.28 -11.21
C SER A 140 27.32 1.42 -11.16
N LYS A 141 28.38 1.94 -10.55
CA LYS A 141 29.59 1.17 -10.20
C LYS A 141 29.81 1.12 -8.68
N VAL A 142 28.86 1.67 -7.91
CA VAL A 142 28.98 1.80 -6.47
C VAL A 142 28.54 0.51 -5.80
N VAL A 143 29.36 0.01 -4.86
CA VAL A 143 29.01 -1.07 -3.95
C VAL A 143 28.62 -0.49 -2.61
N GLY A 144 27.33 -0.63 -2.25
CA GLY A 144 26.76 -0.23 -0.98
C GLY A 144 26.45 -1.44 -0.09
N VAL A 145 26.43 -1.25 1.23
CA VAL A 145 26.01 -2.26 2.19
C VAL A 145 24.86 -1.69 3.03
N SER A 146 23.82 -2.50 3.28
CA SER A 146 22.67 -2.10 4.07
C SER A 146 23.07 -1.52 5.43
N ALA A 147 22.50 -0.37 5.79
CA ALA A 147 22.73 0.25 7.10
C ALA A 147 22.21 -0.60 8.28
N ARG A 148 21.35 -1.59 8.00
CA ARG A 148 20.82 -2.53 9.01
C ARG A 148 21.83 -3.61 9.44
N ILE A 149 22.95 -3.76 8.74
CA ILE A 149 24.08 -4.58 9.20
C ILE A 149 24.91 -3.71 10.13
N GLU A 150 24.83 -3.93 11.43
CA GLU A 150 25.44 -3.08 12.45
C GLU A 150 26.93 -3.37 12.65
N ASP A 151 27.36 -4.63 12.41
CA ASP A 151 28.77 -5.03 12.54
C ASP A 151 29.63 -4.41 11.42
N GLU A 152 30.50 -3.48 11.81
CA GLU A 152 31.41 -2.79 10.87
C GLU A 152 32.42 -3.73 10.22
N ALA A 153 32.88 -4.77 10.92
CA ALA A 153 33.82 -5.75 10.37
C ALA A 153 33.14 -6.56 9.27
N GLU A 154 31.91 -6.99 9.50
CA GLU A 154 31.12 -7.72 8.52
C GLU A 154 30.74 -6.82 7.31
N ARG A 155 30.42 -5.56 7.55
CA ARG A 155 30.19 -4.58 6.46
C ARG A 155 31.41 -4.41 5.57
N ALA A 156 32.60 -4.29 6.17
CA ALA A 156 33.85 -4.17 5.45
C ALA A 156 34.16 -5.44 4.66
N ARG A 157 33.98 -6.62 5.27
CA ARG A 157 34.13 -7.92 4.62
C ARG A 157 33.24 -8.07 3.39
N LEU A 158 31.95 -7.84 3.55
CA LEU A 158 30.97 -7.94 2.47
C LEU A 158 31.24 -6.93 1.35
N LYS A 159 31.59 -5.68 1.70
CA LYS A 159 31.94 -4.66 0.72
C LYS A 159 33.17 -5.03 -0.11
N ALA A 160 34.23 -5.50 0.52
CA ALA A 160 35.46 -5.94 -0.15
C ALA A 160 35.16 -7.12 -1.10
N LEU A 161 34.50 -8.16 -0.60
CA LEU A 161 34.11 -9.35 -1.37
C LEU A 161 33.26 -8.98 -2.61
N VAL A 162 32.22 -8.19 -2.43
CA VAL A 162 31.33 -7.82 -3.55
C VAL A 162 32.04 -6.91 -4.54
N THR A 163 32.96 -6.06 -4.10
CA THR A 163 33.75 -5.20 -5.01
C THR A 163 34.67 -6.06 -5.89
N GLU A 164 35.34 -7.06 -5.32
CA GLU A 164 36.17 -8.00 -6.07
C GLU A 164 35.37 -8.82 -7.08
N LEU A 165 34.27 -9.43 -6.64
CA LEU A 165 33.38 -10.22 -7.50
C LEU A 165 32.70 -9.38 -8.59
N SER A 166 32.32 -8.13 -8.30
CA SER A 166 31.75 -7.22 -9.28
C SER A 166 32.69 -6.99 -10.46
N ALA A 167 33.99 -6.80 -10.19
CA ALA A 167 34.99 -6.59 -11.23
C ALA A 167 35.08 -7.78 -12.21
N GLN A 168 34.84 -9.02 -11.72
CA GLN A 168 34.83 -10.24 -12.51
C GLN A 168 33.53 -10.42 -13.34
N HIS A 169 32.45 -9.73 -12.96
CA HIS A 169 31.10 -9.90 -13.51
C HIS A 169 30.55 -8.63 -14.17
N GLY A 170 31.37 -7.86 -14.87
CA GLY A 170 30.95 -6.71 -15.67
C GLY A 170 31.07 -5.36 -14.98
N GLY A 171 31.56 -5.29 -13.74
CA GLY A 171 31.83 -4.03 -13.02
C GLY A 171 30.58 -3.22 -12.67
N TYR A 172 29.44 -3.90 -12.48
CA TYR A 172 28.18 -3.27 -12.08
C TYR A 172 28.18 -2.89 -10.59
N GLY A 173 27.30 -1.95 -10.21
CA GLY A 173 27.05 -1.63 -8.82
C GLY A 173 26.13 -2.65 -8.14
N TYR A 174 26.31 -2.79 -6.83
CA TYR A 174 25.49 -3.68 -6.01
C TYR A 174 25.15 -3.03 -4.67
N ILE A 175 23.96 -3.32 -4.15
CA ILE A 175 23.59 -3.04 -2.76
C ILE A 175 23.47 -4.38 -2.04
N VAL A 176 24.30 -4.60 -1.03
CA VAL A 176 24.26 -5.79 -0.18
C VAL A 176 23.09 -5.67 0.79
N ARG A 177 22.21 -6.68 0.80
CA ARG A 177 21.02 -6.73 1.66
C ARG A 177 21.39 -7.34 3.03
N THR A 178 20.54 -7.13 4.03
CA THR A 178 20.70 -7.66 5.39
C THR A 178 20.82 -9.19 5.41
N ASN A 179 20.15 -9.89 4.50
CA ASN A 179 20.20 -11.36 4.41
C ASN A 179 21.60 -11.91 4.04
N ALA A 180 22.51 -11.06 3.58
CA ALA A 180 23.88 -11.43 3.25
C ALA A 180 24.80 -11.56 4.49
N GLU A 181 24.35 -11.06 5.65
CA GLU A 181 25.11 -11.11 6.89
C GLU A 181 25.42 -12.56 7.31
N GLY A 182 26.73 -12.84 7.56
CA GLY A 182 27.21 -14.15 7.94
C GLY A 182 27.14 -15.21 6.84
N GLN A 183 26.90 -14.84 5.57
CA GLN A 183 26.89 -15.79 4.45
C GLN A 183 28.31 -16.07 3.95
N PRO A 184 28.58 -17.31 3.47
CA PRO A 184 29.83 -17.66 2.87
C PRO A 184 30.07 -16.95 1.53
N ALA A 185 31.34 -16.82 1.13
CA ALA A 185 31.71 -16.12 -0.10
C ALA A 185 31.09 -16.75 -1.36
N GLU A 186 30.98 -18.09 -1.36
CA GLU A 186 30.44 -18.87 -2.47
C GLU A 186 28.97 -18.50 -2.73
N ALA A 187 28.13 -18.34 -1.67
CA ALA A 187 26.73 -17.97 -1.80
C ALA A 187 26.57 -16.56 -2.39
N ILE A 188 27.47 -15.65 -2.01
CA ILE A 188 27.51 -14.28 -2.54
C ILE A 188 27.92 -14.29 -4.01
N ALA A 189 28.94 -15.11 -4.37
CA ALA A 189 29.40 -15.23 -5.75
C ALA A 189 28.32 -15.82 -6.68
N GLU A 190 27.60 -16.84 -6.24
CA GLU A 190 26.49 -17.43 -6.99
C GLU A 190 25.37 -16.41 -7.26
N ASP A 191 25.06 -15.59 -6.28
CA ASP A 191 24.02 -14.54 -6.39
C ASP A 191 24.43 -13.45 -7.40
N ILE A 192 25.70 -13.02 -7.38
CA ILE A 192 26.27 -12.08 -8.37
C ILE A 192 26.21 -12.68 -9.78
N ALA A 193 26.67 -13.93 -9.93
CA ALA A 193 26.66 -14.62 -11.21
C ALA A 193 25.21 -14.78 -11.77
N TYR A 194 24.25 -15.04 -10.90
CA TYR A 194 22.82 -15.07 -11.28
C TYR A 194 22.35 -13.71 -11.77
N LEU A 195 22.56 -12.64 -11.00
CA LEU A 195 22.14 -11.29 -11.35
C LEU A 195 22.76 -10.82 -12.67
N SER A 196 24.02 -11.12 -12.89
CA SER A 196 24.73 -10.80 -14.14
C SER A 196 24.12 -11.50 -15.35
N ARG A 197 23.72 -12.77 -15.20
CA ARG A 197 23.00 -13.51 -16.27
C ARG A 197 21.62 -12.92 -16.54
N VAL A 198 20.88 -12.56 -15.49
CA VAL A 198 19.57 -11.91 -15.66
C VAL A 198 19.72 -10.58 -16.41
N TRP A 199 20.69 -9.76 -16.00
CA TRP A 199 20.93 -8.48 -16.64
C TRP A 199 21.30 -8.62 -18.12
N ASN A 200 22.18 -9.55 -18.47
CA ASN A 200 22.55 -9.80 -19.86
C ASN A 200 21.35 -10.18 -20.74
N VAL A 201 20.37 -10.92 -20.18
CA VAL A 201 19.11 -11.22 -20.87
C VAL A 201 18.26 -9.97 -21.03
N VAL A 202 18.12 -9.17 -19.98
CA VAL A 202 17.35 -7.90 -20.00
C VAL A 202 17.94 -6.93 -21.01
N GLU A 203 19.27 -6.75 -20.99
CA GLU A 203 19.95 -5.84 -21.91
C GLU A 203 19.79 -6.27 -23.37
N ARG A 204 19.96 -7.55 -23.67
CA ARG A 204 19.72 -8.09 -25.01
C ARG A 204 18.28 -7.85 -25.47
N ARG A 205 17.30 -8.22 -24.64
CA ARG A 205 15.87 -8.00 -24.95
C ARG A 205 15.56 -6.51 -25.12
N GLY A 206 16.15 -5.63 -24.31
CA GLY A 206 15.97 -4.19 -24.44
C GLY A 206 16.45 -3.62 -25.78
N ARG A 207 17.50 -4.21 -26.37
CA ARG A 207 17.99 -3.84 -27.72
C ARG A 207 17.07 -4.37 -28.82
N GLU A 208 16.57 -5.60 -28.70
CA GLU A 208 15.80 -6.31 -29.73
C GLU A 208 14.30 -6.01 -29.70
N ALA A 209 13.76 -5.66 -28.53
CA ALA A 209 12.33 -5.48 -28.33
C ALA A 209 11.78 -4.23 -29.05
N ALA A 210 10.52 -4.32 -29.47
CA ALA A 210 9.78 -3.16 -29.95
C ALA A 210 9.52 -2.16 -28.81
N SER A 211 9.30 -0.88 -29.18
CA SER A 211 8.86 0.13 -28.20
C SER A 211 7.52 -0.28 -27.58
N CYS A 212 7.27 0.16 -26.33
CA CYS A 212 6.07 -0.13 -25.57
C CYS A 212 5.88 -1.63 -25.24
N SER A 213 6.98 -2.37 -25.00
CA SER A 213 6.94 -3.80 -24.67
C SER A 213 7.63 -4.12 -23.34
N ASN A 214 7.15 -5.18 -22.68
CA ASN A 214 7.76 -5.73 -21.49
C ASN A 214 9.02 -6.53 -21.84
N ILE A 215 10.16 -6.19 -21.25
CA ILE A 215 11.46 -6.86 -21.46
C ILE A 215 11.89 -7.74 -20.29
N TYR A 216 11.37 -7.45 -19.09
CA TYR A 216 11.60 -8.26 -17.89
C TYR A 216 10.37 -8.20 -16.98
N GLU A 217 9.96 -9.35 -16.52
CA GLU A 217 8.88 -9.53 -15.56
C GLU A 217 9.46 -10.03 -14.23
N ASP A 218 9.12 -9.34 -13.12
CA ASP A 218 9.55 -9.78 -11.79
C ASP A 218 8.86 -11.09 -11.38
N LEU A 219 9.36 -11.74 -10.36
CA LEU A 219 8.86 -13.01 -9.84
C LEU A 219 7.37 -12.93 -9.49
N SER A 220 6.64 -14.04 -9.63
CA SER A 220 5.28 -14.17 -9.12
C SER A 220 5.23 -13.96 -7.60
N LEU A 221 4.07 -13.56 -7.07
CA LEU A 221 3.92 -13.26 -5.64
C LEU A 221 4.47 -14.35 -4.71
N PRO A 222 4.21 -15.67 -4.91
CA PRO A 222 4.81 -16.71 -4.06
C PRO A 222 6.33 -16.73 -4.08
N LEU A 223 6.93 -16.65 -5.26
CA LEU A 223 8.39 -16.66 -5.42
C LEU A 223 9.03 -15.41 -4.84
N ARG A 224 8.41 -14.24 -5.07
CA ARG A 224 8.84 -12.96 -4.51
C ARG A 224 8.74 -12.95 -3.00
N SER A 225 7.65 -13.48 -2.43
CA SER A 225 7.46 -13.58 -0.98
C SER A 225 8.52 -14.48 -0.34
N VAL A 226 8.83 -15.62 -0.93
CA VAL A 226 9.90 -16.49 -0.45
C VAL A 226 11.28 -15.81 -0.54
N ARG A 227 11.56 -15.05 -1.61
CA ARG A 227 12.79 -14.29 -1.75
C ARG A 227 12.94 -13.18 -0.71
N ASP A 228 11.86 -12.41 -0.45
CA ASP A 228 11.93 -11.15 0.29
C ASP A 228 11.48 -11.26 1.75
N LEU A 229 10.47 -12.09 2.05
CA LEU A 229 9.88 -12.17 3.39
C LEU A 229 10.56 -13.21 4.29
N ILE A 230 11.18 -14.24 3.72
CA ILE A 230 11.80 -15.28 4.54
C ILE A 230 13.08 -14.75 5.19
N ARG A 231 12.99 -14.56 6.49
CA ARG A 231 14.12 -14.31 7.39
C ARG A 231 14.62 -15.61 8.02
N LYS A 232 15.70 -15.55 8.83
CA LYS A 232 16.21 -16.70 9.60
C LYS A 232 15.15 -17.29 10.55
N ASP A 233 14.17 -16.46 10.96
CA ASP A 233 13.16 -16.76 11.98
C ASP A 233 11.91 -17.46 11.42
N VAL A 234 11.73 -17.57 10.09
CA VAL A 234 10.59 -18.27 9.50
C VAL A 234 10.71 -19.76 9.78
N ASP A 235 9.71 -20.33 10.44
CA ASP A 235 9.67 -21.75 10.78
C ASP A 235 9.17 -22.59 9.61
N LYS A 236 8.10 -22.18 8.95
CA LYS A 236 7.42 -22.94 7.89
C LYS A 236 6.85 -22.04 6.80
N VAL A 237 6.83 -22.58 5.57
CA VAL A 237 6.13 -22.04 4.42
C VAL A 237 5.16 -23.08 3.92
N LYS A 238 3.87 -22.87 4.06
CA LYS A 238 2.80 -23.79 3.67
C LYS A 238 2.12 -23.32 2.40
N VAL A 239 1.94 -24.21 1.44
CA VAL A 239 1.38 -23.90 0.12
C VAL A 239 0.27 -24.89 -0.19
N ASP A 240 -0.90 -24.42 -0.58
CA ASP A 240 -2.08 -25.28 -0.88
C ASP A 240 -2.18 -25.73 -2.33
N SER A 241 -1.32 -25.25 -3.23
CA SER A 241 -1.26 -25.63 -4.64
C SER A 241 -0.06 -26.51 -4.94
N LYS A 242 -0.28 -27.70 -5.49
CA LYS A 242 0.79 -28.63 -5.90
C LYS A 242 1.71 -28.03 -6.97
N GLU A 243 1.13 -27.28 -7.91
CA GLU A 243 1.88 -26.65 -8.99
C GLU A 243 2.79 -25.54 -8.46
N THR A 244 2.25 -24.64 -7.64
CA THR A 244 3.01 -23.56 -7.00
C THR A 244 4.05 -24.12 -6.04
N PHE A 245 3.73 -25.19 -5.31
CA PHE A 245 4.69 -25.88 -4.45
C PHE A 245 5.89 -26.40 -5.25
N ALA A 246 5.65 -27.07 -6.40
CA ALA A 246 6.73 -27.56 -7.26
C ALA A 246 7.62 -26.42 -7.79
N GLN A 247 7.01 -25.29 -8.19
CA GLN A 247 7.74 -24.09 -8.61
C GLN A 247 8.61 -23.53 -7.48
N LEU A 248 8.04 -23.40 -6.28
CA LEU A 248 8.76 -22.94 -5.09
C LEU A 248 9.88 -23.91 -4.70
N GLN A 249 9.63 -25.20 -4.76
CA GLN A 249 10.63 -26.23 -4.46
C GLN A 249 11.83 -26.14 -5.41
N ALA A 250 11.58 -25.99 -6.72
CA ALA A 250 12.63 -25.80 -7.71
C ALA A 250 13.42 -24.50 -7.47
N PHE A 251 12.72 -23.43 -7.12
CA PHE A 251 13.34 -22.15 -6.81
C PHE A 251 14.19 -22.22 -5.54
N VAL A 252 13.64 -22.79 -4.47
CA VAL A 252 14.33 -22.95 -3.17
C VAL A 252 15.54 -23.87 -3.29
N ALA A 253 15.42 -25.03 -3.99
CA ALA A 253 16.54 -25.94 -4.21
C ALA A 253 17.72 -25.27 -4.93
N LYS A 254 17.42 -24.36 -5.85
CA LYS A 254 18.44 -23.66 -6.64
C LYS A 254 19.08 -22.48 -5.92
N TYR A 255 18.27 -21.69 -5.16
CA TYR A 255 18.71 -20.41 -4.61
C TYR A 255 18.77 -20.36 -3.09
N MET A 256 18.10 -21.31 -2.41
CA MET A 256 17.87 -21.23 -0.96
C MET A 256 17.80 -22.63 -0.33
N PRO A 257 18.76 -23.53 -0.55
CA PRO A 257 18.63 -24.95 -0.16
C PRO A 257 18.34 -25.15 1.34
N VAL A 258 18.78 -24.24 2.20
CA VAL A 258 18.49 -24.24 3.65
C VAL A 258 16.99 -24.14 3.95
N LEU A 259 16.19 -23.62 3.03
CA LEU A 259 14.73 -23.47 3.21
C LEU A 259 13.93 -24.66 2.67
N ALA A 260 14.56 -25.62 2.03
CA ALA A 260 13.88 -26.78 1.46
C ALA A 260 13.10 -27.57 2.52
N GLU A 261 13.67 -27.71 3.73
CA GLU A 261 13.05 -28.41 4.86
C GLU A 261 11.88 -27.64 5.50
N LYS A 262 11.78 -26.32 5.25
CA LYS A 262 10.72 -25.46 5.79
C LYS A 262 9.52 -25.36 4.85
N LEU A 263 9.63 -25.81 3.61
CA LEU A 263 8.58 -25.76 2.61
C LEU A 263 7.66 -27.00 2.72
N GLU A 264 6.39 -26.79 3.01
CA GLU A 264 5.39 -27.83 3.20
C GLU A 264 4.23 -27.68 2.21
N LEU A 265 3.84 -28.79 1.57
CA LEU A 265 2.58 -28.83 0.81
C LEU A 265 1.42 -29.03 1.81
N TYR A 266 0.49 -28.07 1.85
CA TYR A 266 -0.72 -28.19 2.63
C TYR A 266 -1.75 -29.06 1.88
N SER A 267 -2.19 -30.14 2.54
CA SER A 267 -3.16 -31.10 1.98
C SER A 267 -4.36 -31.35 2.90
N GLY A 268 -4.66 -30.39 3.79
CA GLY A 268 -5.80 -30.48 4.69
C GLY A 268 -7.14 -30.29 3.95
N ASP A 269 -8.22 -30.85 4.53
CA ASP A 269 -9.57 -30.78 3.97
C ASP A 269 -10.19 -29.36 4.03
N ARG A 270 -9.74 -28.54 5.00
CA ARG A 270 -10.20 -27.16 5.13
C ARG A 270 -9.27 -26.23 4.36
N PRO A 271 -9.78 -25.12 3.75
CA PRO A 271 -8.93 -24.10 3.16
C PRO A 271 -7.86 -23.62 4.14
N ILE A 272 -6.64 -23.40 3.64
CA ILE A 272 -5.50 -23.05 4.50
C ILE A 272 -5.76 -21.77 5.30
N PHE A 273 -6.39 -20.75 4.73
CA PHE A 273 -6.66 -19.49 5.40
C PHE A 273 -7.73 -19.64 6.50
N ASP A 274 -8.74 -20.48 6.29
CA ASP A 274 -9.76 -20.80 7.30
C ASP A 274 -9.13 -21.52 8.52
N MET A 275 -8.23 -22.47 8.22
CA MET A 275 -7.57 -23.26 9.28
C MET A 275 -6.72 -22.40 10.23
N PHE A 276 -6.16 -21.31 9.71
CA PHE A 276 -5.33 -20.38 10.47
C PHE A 276 -6.08 -19.10 10.89
N GLY A 277 -7.40 -19.02 10.69
CA GLY A 277 -8.22 -17.86 11.04
C GLY A 277 -7.88 -16.59 10.26
N VAL A 278 -7.23 -16.72 9.11
CA VAL A 278 -6.79 -15.58 8.28
C VAL A 278 -7.99 -14.84 7.67
N GLU A 279 -9.04 -15.57 7.23
CA GLU A 279 -10.23 -14.95 6.65
C GLU A 279 -10.95 -14.04 7.66
N ASP A 280 -11.07 -14.48 8.93
CA ASP A 280 -11.67 -13.67 9.98
C ASP A 280 -10.82 -12.41 10.29
N GLU A 281 -9.49 -12.54 10.27
CA GLU A 281 -8.59 -11.40 10.47
C GLU A 281 -8.65 -10.43 9.29
N ILE A 282 -8.82 -10.90 8.05
CA ILE A 282 -9.05 -10.06 6.87
C ILE A 282 -10.35 -9.28 7.03
N GLY A 283 -11.44 -9.94 7.42
CA GLY A 283 -12.72 -9.29 7.68
C GLY A 283 -12.57 -8.16 8.73
N ARG A 284 -11.97 -8.46 9.87
CA ARG A 284 -11.70 -7.47 10.93
C ARG A 284 -10.76 -6.33 10.49
N ALA A 285 -9.86 -6.60 9.56
CA ALA A 285 -8.96 -5.57 9.03
C ALA A 285 -9.65 -4.56 8.10
N LEU A 286 -10.90 -4.80 7.70
CA LEU A 286 -11.71 -3.84 6.95
C LEU A 286 -12.57 -2.95 7.87
N ASP A 287 -12.74 -3.33 9.14
CA ASP A 287 -13.47 -2.52 10.13
C ASP A 287 -12.63 -1.31 10.55
N LYS A 288 -13.30 -0.18 10.83
CA LYS A 288 -12.63 1.00 11.38
C LYS A 288 -12.15 0.77 12.80
N GLN A 289 -12.89 0.01 13.59
CA GLN A 289 -12.61 -0.23 14.99
C GLN A 289 -11.76 -1.50 15.17
N VAL A 290 -10.69 -1.40 15.96
CA VAL A 290 -9.79 -2.50 16.31
C VAL A 290 -9.82 -2.70 17.82
N PRO A 291 -10.36 -3.82 18.31
CA PRO A 291 -10.40 -4.08 19.74
C PRO A 291 -8.99 -4.38 20.28
N LEU A 292 -8.72 -3.88 21.49
CA LEU A 292 -7.53 -4.19 22.28
C LEU A 292 -7.86 -5.26 23.34
N LYS A 293 -6.85 -6.03 23.75
CA LYS A 293 -7.03 -7.09 24.78
C LYS A 293 -7.45 -6.53 26.13
N SER A 294 -7.03 -5.31 26.43
CA SER A 294 -7.42 -4.57 27.64
C SER A 294 -8.90 -4.19 27.69
N GLY A 295 -9.63 -4.27 26.58
CA GLY A 295 -11.00 -3.79 26.44
C GLY A 295 -11.13 -2.39 25.87
N GLY A 296 -10.01 -1.71 25.61
CA GLY A 296 -9.95 -0.50 24.79
C GLY A 296 -10.06 -0.82 23.29
N TYR A 297 -9.98 0.18 22.46
CA TYR A 297 -10.00 0.00 21.01
C TYR A 297 -9.30 1.16 20.29
N LEU A 298 -8.87 0.88 19.04
CA LEU A 298 -8.40 1.91 18.11
C LEU A 298 -9.52 2.21 17.12
N VAL A 299 -9.60 3.46 16.67
CA VAL A 299 -10.39 3.86 15.49
C VAL A 299 -9.42 4.31 14.42
N ILE A 300 -9.47 3.66 13.26
CA ILE A 300 -8.58 3.94 12.13
C ILE A 300 -9.40 4.50 10.98
N ASP A 301 -9.13 5.75 10.59
CA ASP A 301 -9.75 6.42 9.46
C ASP A 301 -8.72 6.78 8.39
N GLN A 302 -9.01 6.42 7.14
CA GLN A 302 -8.23 6.82 5.98
C GLN A 302 -8.93 7.99 5.28
N THR A 303 -8.25 9.12 5.22
CA THR A 303 -8.67 10.27 4.40
C THR A 303 -7.95 10.23 3.04
N GLU A 304 -8.17 11.22 2.19
CA GLU A 304 -7.46 11.35 0.93
C GLU A 304 -5.94 11.55 1.14
N ALA A 305 -5.56 12.35 2.13
CA ALA A 305 -4.18 12.79 2.35
C ALA A 305 -3.42 12.01 3.43
N MET A 306 -4.12 11.53 4.46
CA MET A 306 -3.49 10.95 5.65
C MET A 306 -4.36 9.85 6.27
N THR A 307 -3.77 9.12 7.20
CA THR A 307 -4.48 8.18 8.10
C THR A 307 -4.46 8.74 9.50
N THR A 308 -5.61 8.71 10.18
CA THR A 308 -5.74 9.07 11.58
C THR A 308 -6.06 7.83 12.41
N ILE A 309 -5.47 7.74 13.60
CA ILE A 309 -5.66 6.64 14.54
C ILE A 309 -5.94 7.23 15.91
N ASP A 310 -7.13 6.97 16.42
CA ASP A 310 -7.59 7.41 17.74
C ASP A 310 -7.59 6.23 18.71
N VAL A 311 -7.11 6.42 19.93
CA VAL A 311 -6.99 5.39 20.98
C VAL A 311 -8.01 5.65 22.09
N ASN A 312 -8.83 4.64 22.36
CA ASN A 312 -9.89 4.72 23.36
C ASN A 312 -9.72 3.65 24.46
N THR A 313 -10.00 4.01 25.72
CA THR A 313 -9.99 3.06 26.85
C THR A 313 -11.18 2.09 26.83
N GLY A 314 -12.27 2.42 26.11
CA GLY A 314 -13.49 1.64 26.10
C GLY A 314 -14.12 1.50 27.48
N SER A 315 -14.53 0.28 27.82
CA SER A 315 -15.11 -0.06 29.12
C SER A 315 -14.04 -0.39 30.18
N PHE A 316 -12.76 -0.29 29.87
CA PHE A 316 -11.67 -0.62 30.79
C PHE A 316 -11.49 0.49 31.83
N LEU A 317 -12.24 0.41 32.90
CA LEU A 317 -12.08 1.22 34.10
C LEU A 317 -11.15 0.47 35.06
N GLY A 318 -9.86 0.79 35.03
CA GLY A 318 -8.85 0.20 35.89
C GLY A 318 -9.25 0.31 37.37
N GLN A 319 -8.97 -0.75 38.13
CA GLN A 319 -9.51 -0.89 39.49
C GLN A 319 -8.94 0.06 40.55
N ARG A 320 -7.81 0.76 40.32
CA ARG A 320 -7.15 1.58 41.37
C ARG A 320 -6.40 2.84 40.89
N ASN A 321 -5.98 2.95 39.64
CA ASN A 321 -5.24 4.14 39.14
C ASN A 321 -5.54 4.38 37.66
N LEU A 322 -6.16 5.50 37.35
CA LEU A 322 -6.52 5.89 35.98
C LEU A 322 -5.27 6.04 35.12
N GLU A 323 -4.23 6.67 35.65
CA GLU A 323 -2.96 6.94 34.94
C GLU A 323 -2.27 5.64 34.49
N GLU A 324 -2.19 4.63 35.39
CA GLU A 324 -1.63 3.32 35.05
C GLU A 324 -2.47 2.60 33.98
N THR A 325 -3.79 2.76 34.02
CA THR A 325 -4.70 2.18 33.03
C THR A 325 -4.48 2.80 31.66
N VAL A 326 -4.41 4.14 31.59
CA VAL A 326 -4.10 4.89 30.37
C VAL A 326 -2.76 4.46 29.79
N PHE A 327 -1.72 4.42 30.62
CA PHE A 327 -0.39 4.02 30.20
C PHE A 327 -0.35 2.61 29.62
N ARG A 328 -0.98 1.63 30.26
CA ARG A 328 -1.06 0.25 29.76
C ARG A 328 -1.83 0.16 28.45
N THR A 329 -2.96 0.89 28.35
CA THR A 329 -3.76 0.92 27.11
C THR A 329 -2.93 1.52 25.97
N ASN A 330 -2.18 2.61 26.22
CA ASN A 330 -1.33 3.23 25.21
C ASN A 330 -0.15 2.33 24.78
N LEU A 331 0.45 1.56 25.70
CA LEU A 331 1.48 0.57 25.35
C LEU A 331 0.93 -0.55 24.45
N GLU A 332 -0.27 -1.04 24.76
CA GLU A 332 -0.94 -2.03 23.92
C GLU A 332 -1.33 -1.43 22.55
N ALA A 333 -1.89 -0.22 22.57
CA ALA A 333 -2.23 0.53 21.37
C ALA A 333 -1.02 0.71 20.43
N ALA A 334 0.15 1.08 20.96
CA ALA A 334 1.38 1.24 20.18
C ALA A 334 1.76 -0.05 19.42
N GLN A 335 1.62 -1.21 20.05
CA GLN A 335 1.87 -2.50 19.39
C GLN A 335 0.78 -2.82 18.34
N ALA A 336 -0.48 -2.58 18.70
CA ALA A 336 -1.61 -2.81 17.79
C ALA A 336 -1.55 -1.90 16.56
N VAL A 337 -1.20 -0.62 16.74
CA VAL A 337 -1.00 0.34 15.64
C VAL A 337 0.06 -0.18 14.66
N ALA A 338 1.25 -0.55 15.13
CA ALA A 338 2.30 -1.07 14.27
C ALA A 338 1.84 -2.30 13.47
N ARG A 339 1.11 -3.21 14.10
CA ARG A 339 0.51 -4.37 13.44
C ARG A 339 -0.51 -3.96 12.38
N GLN A 340 -1.43 -3.05 12.70
CA GLN A 340 -2.48 -2.62 11.76
C GLN A 340 -1.91 -1.86 10.55
N LEU A 341 -0.85 -1.08 10.75
CA LEU A 341 -0.15 -0.41 9.65
C LEU A 341 0.43 -1.42 8.64
N ARG A 342 1.00 -2.53 9.12
CA ARG A 342 1.53 -3.62 8.28
C ARG A 342 0.39 -4.39 7.61
N LEU A 343 -0.59 -4.86 8.38
CA LEU A 343 -1.70 -5.69 7.91
C LEU A 343 -2.56 -4.96 6.87
N ARG A 344 -2.95 -3.73 7.16
CA ARG A 344 -3.78 -2.90 6.26
C ARG A 344 -2.96 -2.20 5.19
N ASN A 345 -1.64 -2.34 5.22
CA ASN A 345 -0.71 -1.63 4.34
C ASN A 345 -0.96 -0.11 4.26
N LEU A 346 -1.16 0.50 5.43
CA LEU A 346 -1.36 1.93 5.55
C LEU A 346 -0.04 2.68 5.33
N GLY A 347 -0.07 3.79 4.61
CA GLY A 347 1.13 4.54 4.30
C GLY A 347 0.83 6.00 3.93
N GLY A 348 1.86 6.80 3.88
CA GLY A 348 1.79 8.25 3.75
C GLY A 348 1.98 8.91 5.11
N ILE A 349 1.27 9.99 5.37
CA ILE A 349 1.23 10.68 6.66
C ILE A 349 0.26 9.93 7.57
N ILE A 350 0.66 9.66 8.81
CA ILE A 350 -0.14 8.96 9.82
C ILE A 350 -0.08 9.79 11.10
N ILE A 351 -1.24 10.08 11.66
CA ILE A 351 -1.38 10.81 12.92
C ILE A 351 -2.02 9.87 13.94
N ILE A 352 -1.41 9.75 15.10
CA ILE A 352 -1.88 8.89 16.19
C ILE A 352 -2.22 9.77 17.38
N ASP A 353 -3.46 9.66 17.84
CA ASP A 353 -3.97 10.31 19.05
C ASP A 353 -3.99 9.28 20.19
N PHE A 354 -2.92 9.28 20.99
CA PHE A 354 -2.86 8.46 22.20
C PHE A 354 -3.64 9.14 23.32
N ILE A 355 -4.18 8.33 24.22
CA ILE A 355 -4.86 8.86 25.40
C ILE A 355 -3.88 9.71 26.19
N ASP A 356 -4.32 10.89 26.64
CA ASP A 356 -3.49 11.87 27.34
C ASP A 356 -2.73 11.27 28.51
N MET A 357 -1.44 11.58 28.60
CA MET A 357 -0.52 11.18 29.66
C MET A 357 0.20 12.38 30.24
N ASP A 358 0.11 12.59 31.54
CA ASP A 358 0.82 13.68 32.23
C ASP A 358 2.31 13.36 32.38
N ASP A 359 2.68 12.11 32.68
CA ASP A 359 4.05 11.67 32.89
C ASP A 359 4.84 11.61 31.56
N ALA A 360 5.90 12.40 31.50
CA ALA A 360 6.83 12.43 30.36
C ALA A 360 7.56 11.09 30.13
N GLU A 361 7.77 10.27 31.19
CA GLU A 361 8.40 8.96 31.06
C GLU A 361 7.43 7.96 30.42
N HIS A 362 6.14 8.02 30.77
CA HIS A 362 5.10 7.20 30.12
C HIS A 362 5.05 7.51 28.61
N ARG A 363 5.04 8.78 28.22
CA ARG A 363 5.09 9.18 26.80
C ARG A 363 6.31 8.61 26.09
N ARG A 364 7.50 8.71 26.69
CA ARG A 364 8.74 8.14 26.10
C ARG A 364 8.68 6.62 25.95
N GLN A 365 8.10 5.92 26.91
CA GLN A 365 7.96 4.46 26.85
C GLN A 365 6.98 4.02 25.78
N VAL A 366 5.85 4.72 25.61
CA VAL A 366 4.90 4.47 24.53
C VAL A 366 5.56 4.66 23.16
N LEU A 367 6.29 5.75 22.97
CA LEU A 367 7.02 6.06 21.74
C LEU A 367 8.06 4.97 21.42
N ARG A 368 8.89 4.59 22.39
CA ARG A 368 9.86 3.50 22.24
C ARG A 368 9.20 2.16 21.90
N THR A 369 8.02 1.89 22.47
CA THR A 369 7.27 0.66 22.18
C THR A 369 6.78 0.67 20.74
N LEU A 370 6.27 1.80 20.25
CA LEU A 370 5.88 2.00 18.85
C LEU A 370 7.07 1.81 17.90
N GLU A 371 8.17 2.49 18.16
CA GLU A 371 9.40 2.39 17.34
C GLU A 371 9.93 0.94 17.29
N LYS A 372 9.97 0.26 18.44
CA LYS A 372 10.40 -1.15 18.53
C LYS A 372 9.47 -2.09 17.75
N ALA A 373 8.16 -1.85 17.78
CA ALA A 373 7.20 -2.64 17.01
C ALA A 373 7.34 -2.37 15.49
N LEU A 374 7.57 -1.11 15.10
CA LEU A 374 7.81 -0.71 13.70
C LEU A 374 9.17 -1.16 13.16
N ALA A 375 10.17 -1.47 13.99
CA ALA A 375 11.46 -1.98 13.54
C ALA A 375 11.34 -3.30 12.73
N ARG A 376 10.24 -4.03 12.90
CA ARG A 376 9.93 -5.23 12.11
C ARG A 376 9.30 -4.95 10.75
N ASP A 377 8.85 -3.73 10.52
CA ASP A 377 8.24 -3.33 9.26
C ASP A 377 9.28 -3.28 8.13
N HIS A 378 8.92 -3.83 6.97
CA HIS A 378 9.73 -3.76 5.77
C HIS A 378 9.72 -2.36 5.13
N ALA A 379 8.62 -1.61 5.32
CA ALA A 379 8.51 -0.25 4.82
C ALA A 379 9.35 0.72 5.66
N LYS A 380 9.92 1.74 5.00
CA LYS A 380 10.62 2.80 5.71
C LYS A 380 9.61 3.64 6.47
N THR A 381 9.80 3.74 7.79
CA THR A 381 9.02 4.57 8.71
C THR A 381 9.90 5.67 9.31
N THR A 382 9.30 6.81 9.64
CA THR A 382 9.90 7.87 10.43
C THR A 382 8.85 8.30 11.43
N VAL A 383 9.18 8.24 12.72
CA VAL A 383 8.30 8.62 13.83
C VAL A 383 8.87 9.88 14.44
N TYR A 384 8.02 10.84 14.76
CA TYR A 384 8.36 12.07 15.46
C TYR A 384 7.91 11.99 16.91
N ASP A 385 8.46 12.85 17.77
CA ASP A 385 8.07 12.94 19.18
C ASP A 385 6.65 13.49 19.33
N PHE A 386 6.06 13.37 20.52
CA PHE A 386 4.76 13.97 20.82
C PHE A 386 4.74 15.46 20.49
N SER A 387 3.78 15.89 19.69
CA SER A 387 3.56 17.28 19.36
C SER A 387 3.02 18.04 20.59
N PRO A 388 3.00 19.39 20.56
CA PRO A 388 2.36 20.18 21.62
C PRO A 388 0.88 19.88 21.84
N LEU A 389 0.21 19.26 20.87
CA LEU A 389 -1.18 18.81 20.96
C LEU A 389 -1.33 17.39 21.54
N GLY A 390 -0.24 16.72 21.93
CA GLY A 390 -0.27 15.34 22.42
C GLY A 390 -0.31 14.28 21.33
N LEU A 391 -0.21 14.67 20.05
CA LEU A 391 -0.28 13.74 18.90
C LEU A 391 1.09 13.18 18.55
N VAL A 392 1.15 11.94 18.08
CA VAL A 392 2.34 11.36 17.46
C VAL A 392 2.19 11.39 15.95
N GLU A 393 3.11 12.07 15.29
CA GLU A 393 3.18 12.18 13.85
C GLU A 393 4.16 11.16 13.30
N MET A 394 3.81 10.48 12.22
CA MET A 394 4.74 9.58 11.56
C MET A 394 4.51 9.53 10.04
N THR A 395 5.52 9.07 9.34
CA THR A 395 5.41 8.73 7.92
C THR A 395 5.78 7.28 7.68
N ARG A 396 5.05 6.61 6.79
CA ARG A 396 5.35 5.27 6.32
C ARG A 396 5.35 5.25 4.79
N LYS A 397 6.43 4.76 4.18
CA LYS A 397 6.53 4.68 2.71
C LYS A 397 5.43 3.77 2.17
N ARG A 398 4.54 4.33 1.33
CA ARG A 398 3.52 3.55 0.64
C ARG A 398 4.18 2.77 -0.51
N THR A 399 4.04 1.45 -0.51
CA THR A 399 4.59 0.54 -1.53
C THR A 399 3.51 0.01 -2.47
N VAL A 400 2.36 -0.34 -1.92
CA VAL A 400 1.16 -0.82 -2.63
C VAL A 400 -0.09 -0.13 -2.07
N GLU A 401 -1.24 -0.36 -2.69
CA GLU A 401 -2.53 0.14 -2.18
C GLU A 401 -2.88 -0.48 -0.81
N SER A 402 -3.62 0.27 0.01
CA SER A 402 -4.12 -0.26 1.28
C SER A 402 -5.08 -1.42 1.05
N LEU A 403 -5.17 -2.34 2.04
CA LEU A 403 -6.02 -3.51 1.98
C LEU A 403 -7.49 -3.14 1.69
N GLU A 404 -7.99 -2.08 2.34
CA GLU A 404 -9.34 -1.56 2.11
C GLU A 404 -9.57 -1.21 0.63
N ARG A 405 -8.64 -0.48 -0.01
CA ARG A 405 -8.76 -0.10 -1.43
C ARG A 405 -8.64 -1.28 -2.39
N GLN A 406 -7.96 -2.36 -1.97
CA GLN A 406 -7.85 -3.57 -2.78
C GLN A 406 -9.11 -4.45 -2.72
N LEU A 407 -9.80 -4.46 -1.56
CA LEU A 407 -10.91 -5.37 -1.27
C LEU A 407 -12.28 -4.70 -1.27
N SER A 408 -12.36 -3.37 -1.17
CA SER A 408 -13.61 -2.63 -1.04
C SER A 408 -13.77 -1.57 -2.14
N GLU A 409 -14.99 -1.19 -2.42
CA GLU A 409 -15.36 -0.09 -3.30
C GLU A 409 -16.09 1.01 -2.52
N THR A 410 -16.18 2.19 -3.10
CA THR A 410 -16.90 3.31 -2.48
C THR A 410 -18.38 2.96 -2.33
N CYS A 411 -18.91 3.11 -1.12
CA CYS A 411 -20.33 2.86 -0.84
C CYS A 411 -21.23 3.69 -1.78
N PRO A 412 -22.10 3.07 -2.59
CA PRO A 412 -22.98 3.81 -3.52
C PRO A 412 -24.02 4.66 -2.80
N GLN A 413 -24.42 4.30 -1.57
CA GLN A 413 -25.41 5.04 -0.80
C GLN A 413 -24.93 6.41 -0.37
N CYS A 414 -23.70 6.50 0.17
CA CYS A 414 -23.16 7.75 0.71
C CYS A 414 -22.03 8.34 -0.14
N SER A 415 -21.64 7.66 -1.23
CA SER A 415 -20.51 8.07 -2.08
C SER A 415 -19.24 8.36 -1.27
N GLY A 416 -18.98 7.57 -0.22
CA GLY A 416 -17.82 7.70 0.66
C GLY A 416 -17.97 8.73 1.79
N ARG A 417 -19.11 9.40 1.94
CA ARG A 417 -19.33 10.41 3.01
C ARG A 417 -19.41 9.80 4.43
N GLY A 418 -19.76 8.52 4.54
CA GLY A 418 -19.98 7.85 5.83
C GLY A 418 -21.31 8.17 6.51
N SER A 419 -22.11 9.08 5.96
CA SER A 419 -23.44 9.46 6.43
C SER A 419 -24.37 9.77 5.28
N ILE A 420 -25.66 9.63 5.51
CA ILE A 420 -26.73 10.03 4.57
C ILE A 420 -27.69 11.00 5.26
N LYS A 421 -28.35 11.84 4.49
CA LYS A 421 -29.40 12.74 5.01
C LYS A 421 -30.51 11.91 5.64
N THR A 422 -31.08 12.43 6.74
CA THR A 422 -32.25 11.81 7.36
C THR A 422 -33.45 11.87 6.42
N THR A 423 -34.40 10.95 6.59
CA THR A 423 -35.68 10.99 5.83
C THR A 423 -36.40 12.33 6.01
N GLU A 424 -36.34 12.92 7.20
CA GLU A 424 -36.87 14.23 7.51
C GLU A 424 -36.23 15.34 6.67
N THR A 425 -34.91 15.37 6.61
CA THR A 425 -34.19 16.36 5.80
C THR A 425 -34.57 16.26 4.32
N VAL A 426 -34.67 15.05 3.80
CA VAL A 426 -35.05 14.80 2.40
C VAL A 426 -36.50 15.20 2.16
N THR A 427 -37.42 14.92 3.09
CA THR A 427 -38.83 15.37 3.01
C THR A 427 -38.94 16.89 2.84
N TYR A 428 -38.23 17.65 3.67
CA TYR A 428 -38.25 19.10 3.54
C TYR A 428 -37.50 19.63 2.31
N GLU A 429 -36.51 18.90 1.79
CA GLU A 429 -35.92 19.20 0.48
C GLU A 429 -36.94 19.04 -0.65
N ILE A 430 -37.72 17.97 -0.62
CA ILE A 430 -38.81 17.72 -1.57
C ILE A 430 -39.82 18.87 -1.52
N PHE A 431 -40.25 19.29 -0.34
CA PHE A 431 -41.23 20.40 -0.20
C PHE A 431 -40.68 21.71 -0.77
N ARG A 432 -39.41 22.01 -0.56
CA ARG A 432 -38.74 23.17 -1.15
C ARG A 432 -38.66 23.06 -2.68
N GLU A 433 -38.37 21.88 -3.21
CA GLU A 433 -38.26 21.66 -4.65
C GLU A 433 -39.62 21.73 -5.32
N ILE A 434 -40.67 21.18 -4.72
CA ILE A 434 -42.06 21.35 -5.16
C ILE A 434 -42.44 22.86 -5.26
N THR A 435 -42.14 23.62 -4.20
CA THR A 435 -42.41 25.06 -4.17
C THR A 435 -41.63 25.80 -5.26
N ARG A 436 -40.39 25.42 -5.52
CA ARG A 436 -39.55 25.99 -6.58
C ARG A 436 -40.11 25.65 -7.96
N ALA A 437 -40.46 24.39 -8.20
CA ALA A 437 -40.97 23.92 -9.47
C ALA A 437 -42.30 24.63 -9.86
N VAL A 438 -43.24 24.77 -8.90
CA VAL A 438 -44.50 25.46 -9.14
C VAL A 438 -44.32 26.96 -9.44
N ARG A 439 -43.28 27.61 -8.88
CA ARG A 439 -43.00 29.03 -9.19
C ARG A 439 -42.35 29.23 -10.56
N GLN A 440 -41.64 28.24 -11.06
CA GLN A 440 -40.95 28.32 -12.34
C GLN A 440 -41.79 27.87 -13.53
N PHE A 441 -42.70 26.91 -13.27
CA PHE A 441 -43.48 26.28 -14.33
C PHE A 441 -44.96 26.23 -13.97
N ASP A 442 -45.85 26.45 -14.96
CA ASP A 442 -47.29 26.31 -14.78
C ASP A 442 -47.68 24.83 -14.99
N ALA A 443 -47.83 24.09 -13.89
CA ALA A 443 -48.26 22.71 -13.89
C ALA A 443 -49.59 22.56 -13.16
N ALA A 444 -50.49 21.69 -13.65
CA ALA A 444 -51.79 21.44 -13.01
C ALA A 444 -51.67 20.51 -11.79
N ARG A 445 -50.72 19.55 -11.85
CA ARG A 445 -50.51 18.52 -10.84
C ARG A 445 -49.01 18.22 -10.73
N LEU A 446 -48.61 17.68 -9.59
CA LEU A 446 -47.24 17.22 -9.37
C LEU A 446 -47.22 15.74 -8.97
N LEU A 447 -46.19 15.01 -9.47
CA LEU A 447 -45.86 13.68 -9.01
C LEU A 447 -44.45 13.71 -8.44
N VAL A 448 -44.30 13.26 -7.21
CA VAL A 448 -42.99 13.10 -6.55
C VAL A 448 -42.68 11.63 -6.46
N ILE A 449 -41.56 11.26 -7.01
CA ILE A 449 -41.01 9.90 -6.91
C ILE A 449 -39.86 9.95 -5.92
N ALA A 450 -39.86 9.09 -4.89
CA ALA A 450 -38.82 9.04 -3.90
C ALA A 450 -38.70 7.63 -3.29
N SER A 451 -37.67 7.41 -2.47
CA SER A 451 -37.47 6.12 -1.80
C SER A 451 -38.68 5.77 -0.90
N THR A 452 -38.94 4.47 -0.73
CA THR A 452 -40.05 3.96 0.08
C THR A 452 -40.06 4.54 1.50
N LYS A 453 -38.89 4.71 2.13
CA LYS A 453 -38.79 5.27 3.50
C LYS A 453 -39.20 6.74 3.56
N VAL A 454 -38.83 7.52 2.56
CA VAL A 454 -39.19 8.95 2.50
C VAL A 454 -40.66 9.13 2.19
N VAL A 455 -41.21 8.36 1.26
CA VAL A 455 -42.66 8.41 0.95
C VAL A 455 -43.47 7.97 2.16
N ALA A 456 -43.10 6.89 2.86
CA ALA A 456 -43.80 6.48 4.08
C ALA A 456 -43.79 7.58 5.14
N ARG A 457 -42.64 8.24 5.38
CA ARG A 457 -42.59 9.39 6.31
C ARG A 457 -43.52 10.52 5.88
N ILE A 458 -43.53 10.89 4.60
CA ILE A 458 -44.38 11.95 4.08
C ILE A 458 -45.87 11.64 4.31
N THR A 459 -46.28 10.39 4.04
CA THR A 459 -47.70 9.99 4.15
C THR A 459 -48.17 9.79 5.58
N ASP A 460 -47.28 9.27 6.45
CA ASP A 460 -47.67 8.90 7.81
C ASP A 460 -47.44 10.03 8.82
N GLU A 461 -46.26 10.69 8.77
CA GLU A 461 -45.87 11.67 9.78
C GLU A 461 -46.12 13.13 9.30
N GLU A 462 -45.98 13.43 8.03
CA GLU A 462 -46.00 14.78 7.47
C GLU A 462 -47.28 15.07 6.61
N SER A 463 -48.31 14.23 6.75
CA SER A 463 -49.53 14.35 5.94
C SER A 463 -50.24 15.71 6.11
N SER A 464 -50.18 16.30 7.30
CA SER A 464 -50.72 17.66 7.54
C SER A 464 -49.91 18.74 6.81
N ALA A 465 -48.58 18.63 6.80
CA ALA A 465 -47.69 19.54 6.09
C ALA A 465 -47.87 19.46 4.56
N VAL A 466 -48.17 18.28 4.04
CA VAL A 466 -48.54 18.10 2.64
C VAL A 466 -49.85 18.81 2.31
N ALA A 467 -50.90 18.66 3.13
CA ALA A 467 -52.18 19.33 2.93
C ALA A 467 -52.03 20.88 2.96
N GLU A 468 -51.27 21.40 3.91
CA GLU A 468 -50.93 22.83 3.98
C GLU A 468 -50.18 23.31 2.72
N LEU A 469 -49.25 22.49 2.23
CA LEU A 469 -48.48 22.79 1.02
C LEU A 469 -49.38 22.79 -0.23
N GLU A 470 -50.30 21.83 -0.36
CA GLU A 470 -51.26 21.75 -1.46
C GLU A 470 -52.22 22.97 -1.44
N GLU A 471 -52.71 23.37 -0.26
CA GLU A 471 -53.55 24.56 -0.08
C GLU A 471 -52.78 25.84 -0.45
N PHE A 472 -51.53 25.96 0.03
CA PHE A 472 -50.67 27.11 -0.26
C PHE A 472 -50.35 27.27 -1.75
N LEU A 473 -50.11 26.15 -2.45
CA LEU A 473 -49.77 26.16 -3.86
C LEU A 473 -50.96 26.11 -4.80
N GLY A 474 -52.15 25.72 -4.29
CA GLY A 474 -53.37 25.50 -5.09
C GLY A 474 -53.22 24.36 -6.09
N LYS A 475 -52.38 23.40 -5.85
CA LYS A 475 -52.03 22.29 -6.74
C LYS A 475 -52.03 20.96 -5.98
N SER A 476 -52.45 19.86 -6.64
CA SER A 476 -52.40 18.52 -6.02
C SER A 476 -51.05 17.85 -6.21
N ILE A 477 -50.58 17.20 -5.16
CA ILE A 477 -49.27 16.50 -5.11
C ILE A 477 -49.52 15.02 -4.89
N ARG A 478 -48.98 14.18 -5.76
CA ARG A 478 -48.96 12.73 -5.58
C ARG A 478 -47.57 12.26 -5.22
N PHE A 479 -47.47 11.31 -4.29
CA PHE A 479 -46.24 10.68 -3.91
C PHE A 479 -46.25 9.21 -4.39
N GLN A 480 -45.14 8.79 -5.00
CA GLN A 480 -44.93 7.44 -5.48
C GLN A 480 -43.63 6.91 -4.92
N ALA A 481 -43.69 5.75 -4.24
CA ALA A 481 -42.53 5.07 -3.75
C ALA A 481 -41.85 4.29 -4.90
N ASP A 482 -40.51 4.36 -4.94
CA ASP A 482 -39.68 3.56 -5.82
C ASP A 482 -38.59 2.87 -4.99
N GLU A 483 -38.52 1.53 -5.06
CA GLU A 483 -37.55 0.72 -4.32
C GLU A 483 -36.13 0.86 -4.84
N GLN A 484 -35.96 1.33 -6.08
CA GLN A 484 -34.64 1.54 -6.68
C GLN A 484 -34.00 2.87 -6.28
N TYR A 485 -34.80 3.80 -5.75
CA TYR A 485 -34.29 5.09 -5.31
C TYR A 485 -33.56 4.99 -3.98
N LEU A 486 -32.36 5.59 -3.93
CA LEU A 486 -31.64 5.79 -2.69
C LEU A 486 -32.38 6.79 -1.80
N GLN A 487 -32.13 6.76 -0.49
CA GLN A 487 -32.84 7.63 0.47
C GLN A 487 -32.76 9.12 0.14
N GLU A 488 -31.68 9.60 -0.46
CA GLU A 488 -31.48 11.01 -0.84
C GLU A 488 -31.96 11.33 -2.26
N GLN A 489 -32.39 10.33 -3.01
CA GLN A 489 -32.79 10.48 -4.40
C GLN A 489 -34.32 10.75 -4.47
N PHE A 490 -34.70 11.76 -5.21
CA PHE A 490 -36.09 12.06 -5.53
C PHE A 490 -36.20 12.82 -6.84
N ASP A 491 -37.35 12.71 -7.48
CA ASP A 491 -37.74 13.49 -8.66
C ASP A 491 -39.09 14.16 -8.47
N VAL A 492 -39.21 15.41 -8.93
CA VAL A 492 -40.45 16.15 -8.96
C VAL A 492 -40.89 16.30 -10.42
N VAL A 493 -41.95 15.64 -10.80
CA VAL A 493 -42.47 15.58 -12.16
C VAL A 493 -43.70 16.48 -12.25
N LEU A 494 -43.73 17.38 -13.22
CA LEU A 494 -44.83 18.26 -13.53
C LEU A 494 -45.80 17.55 -14.47
N LEU A 495 -47.11 17.51 -14.11
CA LEU A 495 -48.16 16.82 -14.87
C LEU A 495 -49.26 17.81 -15.34
#